data_d616839d1b698032ff3cb87e171b2e56
#
_entry.id   d616839d1b698032ff3cb87e171b2e56
#
_cell.length_a   1.000
_cell.length_b   1.000
_cell.length_c   1.000
_cell.angle_alpha   90.00
_cell.angle_beta   90.00
_cell.angle_gamma   90.00
#
_symmetry.space_group_name_H-M   'P 1'
#
loop_
_entity.id
_entity.type
_entity.pdbx_description
1 polymer ?
#
loop_
_entity_poly.entity_id
_entity_poly.type
_entity_poly.pdbx_seq_one_letter_code
_entity_poly.pdbx_strand_id
1 'polypeptide(L)'
;PEERTRYEEMFADPVTGEFPDEIDSSALNTWLFNENTVDQVLAYLMENGIKVAGGDRLGKTIVFARSHKHAQFIKERFDKQYPQLGGHFCKVIDNYEEYAHDILKEFSEKDKAPHIAVSVDMLDTGIDVPECVNLVFYKPIRSSSKFWQMIGRGTRLCKDLFGPGQDKENFIIFDF
;
A
#
# COMPACT_ATOMS: atom_id res chain seq x y z
N PRO A 1 7.51 18.68 6.23
CA PRO A 1 7.79 19.24 7.55
C PRO A 1 6.60 19.08 8.51
N GLU A 2 5.36 19.36 8.07
CA GLU A 2 4.16 19.31 8.92
C GLU A 2 3.79 17.89 9.37
N GLU A 3 4.00 16.88 8.55
CA GLU A 3 3.72 15.49 8.89
C GLU A 3 4.69 14.94 9.93
N ARG A 4 5.96 15.32 9.84
CA ARG A 4 6.96 14.93 10.82
C ARG A 4 6.64 15.54 12.21
N THR A 5 6.23 16.80 12.23
CA THR A 5 5.81 17.49 13.47
C THR A 5 4.59 16.80 14.08
N ARG A 6 3.63 16.38 13.26
CA ARG A 6 2.41 15.69 13.73
C ARG A 6 2.70 14.30 14.28
N TYR A 7 3.67 13.58 13.68
CA TYR A 7 4.16 12.31 14.19
C TYR A 7 4.90 12.49 15.52
N GLU A 8 5.75 13.49 15.60
CA GLU A 8 6.48 13.87 16.80
C GLU A 8 5.52 14.23 17.94
N GLU A 9 4.46 14.99 17.68
CA GLU A 9 3.43 15.34 18.68
C GLU A 9 2.62 14.12 19.16
N MET A 10 2.44 13.09 18.32
CA MET A 10 1.63 11.91 18.66
C MET A 10 2.38 10.85 19.46
N PHE A 11 3.70 10.74 19.31
CA PHE A 11 4.51 9.68 19.87
C PHE A 11 5.65 10.15 20.80
N ALA A 12 5.93 11.45 20.86
CA ALA A 12 6.88 11.98 21.81
C ALA A 12 6.29 11.96 23.24
N ASP A 13 7.13 11.66 24.21
CA ASP A 13 6.75 11.79 25.62
C ASP A 13 6.42 13.27 25.91
N PRO A 14 5.21 13.57 26.44
CA PRO A 14 4.77 14.95 26.64
C PRO A 14 5.59 15.72 27.71
N VAL A 15 6.41 15.03 28.49
CA VAL A 15 7.23 15.60 29.53
C VAL A 15 8.69 15.76 29.12
N THR A 16 9.26 14.75 28.45
CA THR A 16 10.67 14.73 28.07
C THR A 16 10.90 15.12 26.59
N GLY A 17 9.89 15.01 25.74
CA GLY A 17 10.01 15.22 24.29
C GLY A 17 10.80 14.10 23.57
N GLU A 18 11.19 13.06 24.30
CA GLU A 18 11.93 11.93 23.74
C GLU A 18 10.99 10.92 23.08
N PHE A 19 11.46 10.33 22.00
CA PHE A 19 10.76 9.21 21.36
C PHE A 19 11.01 7.94 22.17
N PRO A 20 9.99 7.13 22.42
CA PRO A 20 10.22 5.82 22.99
C PRO A 20 11.06 4.96 22.05
N ASP A 21 12.07 4.29 22.55
CA ASP A 21 12.91 3.35 21.81
C ASP A 21 12.09 2.19 21.20
N GLU A 22 10.90 1.92 21.76
CA GLU A 22 9.88 1.01 21.21
C GLU A 22 8.51 1.67 21.31
N ILE A 23 7.84 1.84 20.16
CA ILE A 23 6.42 2.18 20.14
C ILE A 23 5.65 1.02 20.76
N ASP A 24 4.93 1.27 21.84
CA ASP A 24 4.08 0.27 22.49
C ASP A 24 3.16 -0.36 21.44
N SER A 25 3.12 -1.68 21.44
CA SER A 25 2.31 -2.46 20.48
C SER A 25 0.82 -2.09 20.55
N SER A 26 0.32 -1.60 21.66
CA SER A 26 -1.06 -1.13 21.82
C SER A 26 -1.28 0.20 21.10
N ALA A 27 -0.37 1.15 21.21
CA ALA A 27 -0.44 2.43 20.52
C ALA A 27 -0.35 2.25 19.00
N LEU A 28 0.57 1.40 18.54
CA LEU A 28 0.69 1.05 17.13
C LEU A 28 -0.57 0.36 16.61
N ASN A 29 -1.17 -0.56 17.36
CA ASN A 29 -2.43 -1.19 16.97
C ASN A 29 -3.57 -0.17 16.90
N THR A 30 -3.65 0.76 17.85
CA THR A 30 -4.66 1.83 17.84
C THR A 30 -4.53 2.68 16.58
N TRP A 31 -3.32 3.00 16.18
CA TRP A 31 -3.06 3.77 14.96
C TRP A 31 -3.41 2.98 13.69
N LEU A 32 -2.95 1.71 13.58
CA LEU A 32 -3.20 0.85 12.42
C LEU A 32 -4.67 0.55 12.16
N PHE A 33 -5.50 0.50 13.21
CA PHE A 33 -6.93 0.23 13.15
C PHE A 33 -7.80 1.46 13.40
N ASN A 34 -7.22 2.67 13.31
CA ASN A 34 -7.99 3.90 13.37
C ASN A 34 -8.64 4.18 12.02
N GLU A 35 -9.97 4.24 11.97
CA GLU A 35 -10.75 4.46 10.74
C GLU A 35 -10.33 5.75 10.02
N ASN A 36 -10.21 6.85 10.77
CA ASN A 36 -9.86 8.15 10.18
C ASN A 36 -8.44 8.13 9.58
N THR A 37 -7.51 7.49 10.25
CA THR A 37 -6.12 7.36 9.77
C THR A 37 -6.08 6.56 8.48
N VAL A 38 -6.73 5.39 8.44
CA VAL A 38 -6.78 4.55 7.23
C VAL A 38 -7.47 5.28 6.09
N ASP A 39 -8.58 5.97 6.36
CA ASP A 39 -9.30 6.75 5.35
C ASP A 39 -8.44 7.88 4.75
N GLN A 40 -7.64 8.57 5.58
CA GLN A 40 -6.71 9.60 5.14
C GLN A 40 -5.57 9.01 4.29
N VAL A 41 -4.99 7.88 4.71
CA VAL A 41 -3.96 7.17 3.94
C VAL A 41 -4.49 6.77 2.56
N LEU A 42 -5.68 6.19 2.50
CA LEU A 42 -6.32 5.79 1.25
C LEU A 42 -6.66 7.00 0.36
N ALA A 43 -7.20 8.07 0.93
CA ALA A 43 -7.49 9.30 0.20
C ALA A 43 -6.20 9.91 -0.37
N TYR A 44 -5.13 9.98 0.41
CA TYR A 44 -3.84 10.49 -0.02
C TYR A 44 -3.25 9.66 -1.15
N LEU A 45 -3.33 8.32 -1.07
CA LEU A 45 -2.92 7.43 -2.15
C LEU A 45 -3.72 7.67 -3.42
N MET A 46 -5.05 7.75 -3.32
CA MET A 46 -5.93 7.94 -4.48
C MET A 46 -5.73 9.29 -5.15
N GLU A 47 -5.37 10.32 -4.39
CA GLU A 47 -5.09 11.66 -4.90
C GLU A 47 -3.69 11.75 -5.54
N ASN A 48 -2.65 11.27 -4.83
CA ASN A 48 -1.25 11.52 -5.17
C ASN A 48 -0.54 10.35 -5.86
N GLY A 49 -1.15 9.17 -5.88
CA GLY A 49 -0.59 8.00 -6.56
C GLY A 49 -0.47 8.19 -8.06
N ILE A 50 0.53 7.55 -8.66
CA ILE A 50 0.68 7.51 -10.12
C ILE A 50 -0.54 6.86 -10.73
N LYS A 51 -1.10 7.53 -11.74
CA LYS A 51 -2.28 7.10 -12.48
C LYS A 51 -1.92 6.62 -13.88
N VAL A 52 -2.72 5.72 -14.39
CA VAL A 52 -2.67 5.18 -15.76
C VAL A 52 -3.97 5.52 -16.49
N ALA A 53 -4.14 5.03 -17.71
CA ALA A 53 -5.33 5.26 -18.54
C ALA A 53 -5.65 6.76 -18.70
N GLY A 54 -4.63 7.56 -19.06
CA GLY A 54 -4.81 9.00 -19.26
C GLY A 54 -5.04 9.80 -17.97
N GLY A 55 -4.79 9.22 -16.80
CA GLY A 55 -5.02 9.83 -15.49
C GLY A 55 -6.32 9.39 -14.82
N ASP A 56 -7.12 8.56 -15.47
CA ASP A 56 -8.47 8.19 -15.00
C ASP A 56 -8.46 7.09 -13.94
N ARG A 57 -7.37 6.34 -13.81
CA ARG A 57 -7.29 5.20 -12.91
C ARG A 57 -5.97 5.17 -12.15
N LEU A 58 -6.01 4.85 -10.85
CA LEU A 58 -4.81 4.56 -10.07
C LEU A 58 -4.04 3.39 -10.72
N GLY A 59 -2.74 3.55 -10.91
CA GLY A 59 -1.87 2.49 -11.38
C GLY A 59 -1.77 1.34 -10.38
N LYS A 60 -1.26 0.19 -10.80
CA LYS A 60 -1.10 -0.98 -9.92
C LYS A 60 -0.35 -0.57 -8.66
N THR A 61 -0.96 -0.88 -7.53
CA THR A 61 -0.53 -0.45 -6.19
C THR A 61 -0.44 -1.65 -5.27
N ILE A 62 0.65 -1.74 -4.51
CA ILE A 62 0.79 -2.71 -3.43
C ILE A 62 0.78 -1.96 -2.11
N VAL A 63 -0.13 -2.35 -1.21
CA VAL A 63 -0.18 -1.89 0.17
C VAL A 63 0.33 -3.00 1.08
N PHE A 64 1.44 -2.76 1.77
CA PHE A 64 2.03 -3.70 2.71
C PHE A 64 1.42 -3.49 4.09
N ALA A 65 0.55 -4.41 4.49
CA ALA A 65 -0.12 -4.42 5.78
C ALA A 65 0.65 -5.25 6.81
N ARG A 66 0.39 -4.97 8.08
CA ARG A 66 1.05 -5.66 9.21
C ARG A 66 0.56 -7.09 9.43
N SER A 67 -0.72 -7.34 9.22
CA SER A 67 -1.38 -8.61 9.48
C SER A 67 -2.57 -8.82 8.56
N HIS A 68 -3.07 -10.05 8.48
CA HIS A 68 -4.30 -10.37 7.75
C HIS A 68 -5.49 -9.50 8.19
N LYS A 69 -5.70 -9.37 9.49
CA LYS A 69 -6.76 -8.49 10.02
C LYS A 69 -6.60 -7.03 9.60
N HIS A 70 -5.36 -6.53 9.58
CA HIS A 70 -5.06 -5.18 9.12
C HIS A 70 -5.33 -5.04 7.61
N ALA A 71 -4.94 -6.03 6.81
CA ALA A 71 -5.22 -6.04 5.37
C ALA A 71 -6.72 -6.05 5.06
N GLN A 72 -7.49 -6.87 5.78
CA GLN A 72 -8.96 -6.89 5.67
C GLN A 72 -9.57 -5.54 6.06
N PHE A 73 -9.10 -4.94 7.16
CA PHE A 73 -9.57 -3.64 7.62
C PHE A 73 -9.31 -2.54 6.58
N ILE A 74 -8.11 -2.49 5.99
CA ILE A 74 -7.78 -1.54 4.91
C ILE A 74 -8.74 -1.73 3.72
N LYS A 75 -8.98 -2.98 3.30
CA LYS A 75 -9.89 -3.29 2.20
C LYS A 75 -11.32 -2.85 2.49
N GLU A 76 -11.84 -3.15 3.68
CA GLU A 76 -13.19 -2.76 4.10
C GLU A 76 -13.34 -1.24 4.11
N ARG A 77 -12.34 -0.50 4.61
CA ARG A 77 -12.34 0.97 4.58
C ARG A 77 -12.31 1.50 3.16
N PHE A 78 -11.51 0.90 2.27
CA PHE A 78 -11.48 1.27 0.86
C PHE A 78 -12.85 1.10 0.19
N ASP A 79 -13.47 -0.07 0.33
CA ASP A 79 -14.77 -0.35 -0.28
C ASP A 79 -15.87 0.59 0.24
N LYS A 80 -15.82 0.96 1.53
CA LYS A 80 -16.74 1.91 2.15
C LYS A 80 -16.54 3.34 1.64
N GLN A 81 -15.30 3.74 1.43
CA GLN A 81 -14.94 5.09 0.98
C GLN A 81 -15.14 5.27 -0.53
N TYR A 82 -14.96 4.21 -1.32
CA TYR A 82 -15.03 4.20 -2.78
C TYR A 82 -16.03 3.15 -3.31
N PRO A 83 -17.30 3.18 -2.91
CA PRO A 83 -18.28 2.15 -3.30
C PRO A 83 -18.51 2.11 -4.82
N GLN A 84 -18.28 3.23 -5.53
CA GLN A 84 -18.40 3.33 -6.98
C GLN A 84 -17.36 2.51 -7.75
N LEU A 85 -16.24 2.15 -7.11
CA LEU A 85 -15.20 1.32 -7.72
C LEU A 85 -15.50 -0.18 -7.61
N GLY A 86 -16.54 -0.55 -6.85
CA GLY A 86 -16.91 -1.93 -6.60
C GLY A 86 -15.86 -2.71 -5.80
N GLY A 87 -16.24 -3.85 -5.24
CA GLY A 87 -15.37 -4.67 -4.39
C GLY A 87 -14.20 -5.39 -5.12
N HIS A 88 -13.98 -5.12 -6.40
CA HIS A 88 -12.92 -5.75 -7.20
C HIS A 88 -11.67 -4.89 -7.34
N PHE A 89 -11.78 -3.58 -7.09
CA PHE A 89 -10.67 -2.65 -7.28
C PHE A 89 -9.53 -2.87 -6.28
N CYS A 90 -9.88 -3.11 -5.01
CA CYS A 90 -8.96 -3.41 -3.93
C CYS A 90 -9.21 -4.81 -3.40
N LYS A 91 -8.18 -5.63 -3.33
CA LYS A 91 -8.25 -7.02 -2.82
C LYS A 91 -7.13 -7.31 -1.85
N VAL A 92 -7.42 -8.15 -0.87
CA VAL A 92 -6.40 -8.76 -0.01
C VAL A 92 -5.75 -9.91 -0.76
N ILE A 93 -4.42 -9.95 -0.75
CA ILE A 93 -3.62 -11.04 -1.33
C ILE A 93 -2.63 -11.51 -0.27
N ASP A 94 -3.00 -12.52 0.47
CA ASP A 94 -2.13 -13.16 1.46
C ASP A 94 -2.40 -14.67 1.54
N ASN A 95 -1.60 -15.37 2.35
CA ASN A 95 -1.67 -16.83 2.45
C ASN A 95 -2.94 -17.37 3.13
N TYR A 96 -3.80 -16.50 3.68
CA TYR A 96 -5.05 -16.87 4.33
C TYR A 96 -6.25 -16.79 3.38
N GLU A 97 -6.10 -16.15 2.22
CA GLU A 97 -7.15 -16.06 1.21
C GLU A 97 -7.19 -17.33 0.36
N GLU A 98 -8.36 -17.95 0.27
CA GLU A 98 -8.59 -19.22 -0.47
C GLU A 98 -8.19 -19.12 -1.94
N TYR A 99 -8.40 -17.96 -2.55
CA TYR A 99 -8.12 -17.71 -3.98
C TYR A 99 -6.95 -16.75 -4.19
N ALA A 100 -6.02 -16.66 -3.24
CA ALA A 100 -4.91 -15.71 -3.30
C ALA A 100 -4.11 -15.80 -4.60
N HIS A 101 -3.85 -17.01 -5.10
CA HIS A 101 -3.10 -17.22 -6.34
C HIS A 101 -3.88 -16.75 -7.59
N ASP A 102 -5.19 -16.95 -7.62
CA ASP A 102 -6.02 -16.49 -8.73
C ASP A 102 -6.15 -14.97 -8.74
N ILE A 103 -6.37 -14.36 -7.58
CA ILE A 103 -6.39 -12.89 -7.42
C ILE A 103 -5.04 -12.29 -7.80
N LEU A 104 -3.96 -12.96 -7.44
CA LEU A 104 -2.61 -12.54 -7.78
C LEU A 104 -2.34 -12.59 -9.29
N LYS A 105 -2.79 -13.66 -9.96
CA LYS A 105 -2.72 -13.78 -11.41
C LYS A 105 -3.50 -12.64 -12.07
N GLU A 106 -4.71 -12.36 -11.61
CA GLU A 106 -5.51 -11.21 -12.08
C GLU A 106 -4.80 -9.87 -11.84
N PHE A 107 -4.19 -9.68 -10.67
CA PHE A 107 -3.40 -8.49 -10.36
C PHE A 107 -2.19 -8.31 -11.30
N SER A 108 -1.62 -9.41 -11.78
CA SER A 108 -0.49 -9.41 -12.73
C SER A 108 -0.90 -9.15 -14.17
N GLU A 109 -2.21 -9.16 -14.48
CA GLU A 109 -2.71 -8.85 -15.82
C GLU A 109 -2.87 -7.32 -15.97
N LYS A 110 -2.32 -6.79 -17.08
CA LYS A 110 -2.43 -5.38 -17.42
C LYS A 110 -3.90 -4.99 -17.53
N ASP A 111 -4.23 -3.82 -16.98
CA ASP A 111 -5.56 -3.19 -17.05
C ASP A 111 -6.71 -3.97 -16.37
N LYS A 112 -6.44 -5.12 -15.77
CA LYS A 112 -7.43 -5.93 -15.07
C LYS A 112 -7.43 -5.63 -13.56
N ALA A 113 -8.61 -5.59 -12.96
CA ALA A 113 -8.74 -5.54 -11.50
C ALA A 113 -8.19 -6.84 -10.86
N PRO A 114 -7.69 -6.79 -9.63
CA PRO A 114 -7.59 -5.62 -8.77
C PRO A 114 -6.49 -4.64 -9.20
N HIS A 115 -6.67 -3.37 -8.83
CA HIS A 115 -5.67 -2.32 -9.05
C HIS A 115 -4.88 -2.01 -7.77
N ILE A 116 -5.45 -2.33 -6.61
CA ILE A 116 -4.78 -2.29 -5.30
C ILE A 116 -4.74 -3.71 -4.73
N ALA A 117 -3.55 -4.19 -4.44
CA ALA A 117 -3.29 -5.42 -3.72
C ALA A 117 -2.84 -5.08 -2.29
N VAL A 118 -3.63 -5.47 -1.29
CA VAL A 118 -3.24 -5.34 0.12
C VAL A 118 -2.63 -6.66 0.57
N SER A 119 -1.35 -6.65 0.89
CA SER A 119 -0.59 -7.87 1.21
C SER A 119 0.12 -7.78 2.54
N VAL A 120 0.24 -8.91 3.22
CA VAL A 120 1.05 -9.00 4.45
C VAL A 120 2.48 -9.39 4.11
N ASP A 121 2.71 -10.59 3.60
CA ASP A 121 4.03 -11.13 3.30
C ASP A 121 4.10 -11.84 1.93
N MET A 122 2.96 -12.11 1.28
CA MET A 122 2.91 -12.93 0.06
C MET A 122 3.59 -12.27 -1.14
N LEU A 123 3.55 -10.95 -1.23
CA LEU A 123 4.18 -10.17 -2.31
C LEU A 123 5.68 -9.93 -2.10
N ASP A 124 6.25 -10.48 -1.02
CA ASP A 124 7.69 -10.42 -0.77
C ASP A 124 8.47 -11.37 -1.68
N THR A 125 7.83 -12.41 -2.22
CA THR A 125 8.47 -13.47 -3.00
C THR A 125 7.80 -13.70 -4.36
N GLY A 126 8.60 -13.69 -5.43
CA GLY A 126 8.30 -14.35 -6.70
C GLY A 126 7.26 -13.71 -7.63
N ILE A 127 6.62 -12.61 -7.26
CA ILE A 127 5.61 -11.98 -8.11
C ILE A 127 6.22 -10.89 -8.97
N ASP A 128 5.99 -10.99 -10.25
CA ASP A 128 6.42 -10.00 -11.21
C ASP A 128 5.22 -9.23 -11.78
N VAL A 129 5.06 -8.00 -11.33
CA VAL A 129 4.04 -7.06 -11.81
C VAL A 129 4.73 -5.80 -12.30
N PRO A 130 5.20 -5.77 -13.55
CA PRO A 130 5.91 -4.61 -14.12
C PRO A 130 5.11 -3.31 -14.05
N GLU A 131 3.79 -3.40 -14.11
CA GLU A 131 2.87 -2.26 -14.05
C GLU A 131 2.76 -1.62 -12.66
N CYS A 132 3.36 -2.22 -11.61
CA CYS A 132 3.30 -1.69 -10.25
C CYS A 132 4.07 -0.35 -10.15
N VAL A 133 3.36 0.73 -9.85
CA VAL A 133 3.89 2.10 -9.78
C VAL A 133 3.73 2.77 -8.43
N ASN A 134 2.95 2.20 -7.53
CA ASN A 134 2.76 2.73 -6.19
C ASN A 134 3.02 1.63 -5.15
N LEU A 135 3.85 1.93 -4.17
CA LEU A 135 4.10 1.08 -3.01
C LEU A 135 3.71 1.85 -1.76
N VAL A 136 2.87 1.26 -0.94
CA VAL A 136 2.42 1.84 0.34
C VAL A 136 2.94 0.99 1.48
N PHE A 137 3.84 1.54 2.28
CA PHE A 137 4.37 0.92 3.48
C PHE A 137 3.52 1.34 4.67
N TYR A 138 2.59 0.48 5.04
CA TYR A 138 1.67 0.71 6.16
C TYR A 138 1.93 -0.31 7.27
N LYS A 139 3.21 -0.53 7.56
CA LYS A 139 3.71 -1.36 8.65
C LYS A 139 5.16 -0.99 8.99
N PRO A 140 5.59 -1.12 10.24
CA PRO A 140 7.00 -0.98 10.58
C PRO A 140 7.85 -2.05 9.89
N ILE A 141 8.92 -1.63 9.23
CA ILE A 141 9.85 -2.54 8.56
C ILE A 141 11.15 -2.55 9.35
N ARG A 142 11.46 -3.70 9.98
CA ARG A 142 12.65 -3.87 10.82
C ARG A 142 13.79 -4.60 10.12
N SER A 143 13.58 -5.11 8.93
CA SER A 143 14.57 -5.87 8.15
C SER A 143 14.94 -5.15 6.87
N SER A 144 16.21 -4.80 6.72
CA SER A 144 16.72 -4.17 5.50
C SER A 144 16.54 -5.05 4.26
N SER A 145 16.68 -6.38 4.39
CA SER A 145 16.47 -7.29 3.27
C SER A 145 14.99 -7.31 2.82
N LYS A 146 14.05 -7.34 3.77
CA LYS A 146 12.60 -7.21 3.45
C LYS A 146 12.29 -5.87 2.79
N PHE A 147 12.83 -4.78 3.32
CA PHE A 147 12.68 -3.45 2.74
C PHE A 147 13.08 -3.41 1.26
N TRP A 148 14.27 -3.93 0.94
CA TRP A 148 14.73 -3.99 -0.44
C TRP A 148 13.92 -4.91 -1.33
N GLN A 149 13.43 -6.04 -0.82
CA GLN A 149 12.51 -6.92 -1.54
C GLN A 149 11.19 -6.22 -1.88
N MET A 150 10.64 -5.46 -0.94
CA MET A 150 9.41 -4.68 -1.13
C MET A 150 9.62 -3.57 -2.17
N ILE A 151 10.69 -2.79 -2.07
CA ILE A 151 11.06 -1.78 -3.07
C ILE A 151 11.23 -2.40 -4.45
N GLY A 152 11.85 -3.57 -4.54
CA GLY A 152 12.06 -4.30 -5.78
C GLY A 152 10.79 -4.57 -6.58
N ARG A 153 9.60 -4.52 -5.94
CA ARG A 153 8.31 -4.65 -6.64
C ARG A 153 7.99 -3.45 -7.54
N GLY A 154 8.51 -2.28 -7.21
CA GLY A 154 8.33 -1.07 -8.02
C GLY A 154 9.38 -0.86 -9.10
N THR A 155 10.53 -1.53 -9.04
CA THR A 155 11.68 -1.25 -9.91
C THR A 155 11.61 -1.85 -11.31
N ARG A 156 10.63 -2.72 -11.59
CA ARG A 156 10.48 -3.35 -12.91
C ARG A 156 10.14 -2.33 -13.98
N LEU A 157 10.80 -2.43 -15.13
CA LEU A 157 10.48 -1.63 -16.31
C LEU A 157 9.16 -2.11 -16.93
N CYS A 158 8.38 -1.17 -17.44
CA CYS A 158 7.15 -1.46 -18.14
C CYS A 158 7.01 -0.53 -19.35
N LYS A 159 7.06 -1.11 -20.55
CA LYS A 159 6.89 -0.37 -21.79
C LYS A 159 5.42 0.02 -21.98
N ASP A 160 5.23 1.21 -22.56
CA ASP A 160 3.90 1.71 -22.95
C ASP A 160 2.88 1.74 -21.79
N LEU A 161 3.35 1.84 -20.54
CA LEU A 161 2.46 1.82 -19.38
C LEU A 161 1.44 2.96 -19.41
N PHE A 162 1.86 4.13 -19.84
CA PHE A 162 1.02 5.35 -19.89
C PHE A 162 0.44 5.63 -21.26
N GLY A 163 0.74 4.80 -22.25
CA GLY A 163 0.33 4.94 -23.64
C GLY A 163 1.46 4.61 -24.60
N PRO A 164 1.21 4.56 -25.91
CA PRO A 164 2.23 4.24 -26.89
C PRO A 164 3.46 5.16 -26.80
N GLY A 165 4.64 4.59 -26.61
CA GLY A 165 5.90 5.32 -26.44
C GLY A 165 6.06 6.00 -25.08
N GLN A 166 5.17 5.75 -24.12
CA GLN A 166 5.22 6.32 -22.77
C GLN A 166 5.49 5.22 -21.75
N ASP A 167 6.75 4.95 -21.56
CA ASP A 167 7.23 3.89 -20.66
C ASP A 167 7.13 4.31 -19.20
N LYS A 168 7.13 3.32 -18.32
CA LYS A 168 7.33 3.54 -16.88
C LYS A 168 8.76 4.00 -16.60
N GLU A 169 8.91 5.21 -16.08
CA GLU A 169 10.21 5.80 -15.73
C GLU A 169 10.50 5.75 -14.23
N ASN A 170 9.46 5.75 -13.39
CA ASN A 170 9.58 5.78 -11.94
C ASN A 170 8.39 5.08 -11.25
N PHE A 171 8.46 4.99 -9.94
CA PHE A 171 7.39 4.58 -9.04
C PHE A 171 7.46 5.44 -7.77
N ILE A 172 6.37 5.46 -7.02
CA ILE A 172 6.28 6.21 -5.75
C ILE A 172 6.22 5.24 -4.58
N ILE A 173 6.90 5.61 -3.50
CA ILE A 173 6.78 4.97 -2.19
C ILE A 173 6.05 5.96 -1.27
N PHE A 174 4.98 5.47 -0.65
CA PHE A 174 4.29 6.13 0.44
C PHE A 174 4.66 5.40 1.73
N ASP A 175 5.24 6.08 2.67
CA ASP A 175 5.67 5.55 3.97
C ASP A 175 4.87 6.27 5.07
N PHE A 176 4.04 5.50 5.80
CA PHE A 176 3.11 6.00 6.81
C PHE A 176 3.40 5.40 8.18
#